data_b4e81090384a83d15ad0bf85c5dce509
#
_entry.id   b4e81090384a83d15ad0bf85c5dce509
#
_cell.length_a   1.000
_cell.length_b   1.000
_cell.length_c   1.000
_cell.angle_alpha   90.00
_cell.angle_beta   90.00
_cell.angle_gamma   90.00
#
_symmetry.space_group_name_H-M   'P 1'
#
loop_
_entity.id
_entity.type
_entity.pdbx_description
1 polymer ?
#
loop_
_entity_poly.entity_id
_entity_poly.type
_entity_poly.pdbx_seq_one_letter_code
_entity_poly.pdbx_strand_id
1 'polypeptide(L)'
;MKKFIILLVFLLVSSISFSQNLCDEDICVVEFNAGFNKQNSVDWLGKLGDCGIMRVDIQEYPDLQKKYKIVVVPTIIVFNGKEVERFQANIMMAMEATRKDVQNVIDEILMSDF
;
A
#
# COMPACT_ATOMS: atom_id res chain seq x y z
N MET A 1 -31.09 -14.95 -25.95
CA MET A 1 -29.78 -14.58 -26.48
C MET A 1 -29.33 -13.19 -26.10
N LYS A 2 -30.16 -12.16 -26.24
CA LYS A 2 -29.77 -10.81 -25.84
C LYS A 2 -29.45 -10.65 -24.36
N LYS A 3 -30.11 -11.41 -23.49
CA LYS A 3 -29.85 -11.39 -22.05
C LYS A 3 -28.48 -11.94 -21.68
N PHE A 4 -27.98 -12.91 -22.44
CA PHE A 4 -26.66 -13.49 -22.23
C PHE A 4 -25.54 -12.51 -22.54
N ILE A 5 -25.69 -11.75 -23.60
CA ILE A 5 -24.68 -10.77 -24.03
C ILE A 5 -24.56 -9.64 -23.01
N ILE A 6 -25.70 -9.19 -22.47
CA ILE A 6 -25.73 -8.12 -21.47
C ILE A 6 -25.05 -8.59 -20.17
N LEU A 7 -25.29 -9.83 -19.77
CA LEU A 7 -24.68 -10.39 -18.57
C LEU A 7 -23.17 -10.51 -18.72
N LEU A 8 -22.69 -10.91 -19.89
CA LEU A 8 -21.27 -11.04 -20.18
C LEU A 8 -20.55 -9.69 -20.14
N VAL A 9 -21.16 -8.65 -20.69
CA VAL A 9 -20.62 -7.29 -20.66
C VAL A 9 -20.54 -6.78 -19.22
N PHE A 10 -21.56 -7.06 -18.41
CA PHE A 10 -21.57 -6.67 -17.01
C PHE A 10 -20.44 -7.31 -16.21
N LEU A 11 -20.15 -8.60 -16.46
CA LEU A 11 -19.06 -9.31 -15.82
C LEU A 11 -17.70 -8.75 -16.23
N LEU A 12 -17.53 -8.36 -17.47
CA LEU A 12 -16.30 -7.74 -17.94
C LEU A 12 -16.04 -6.38 -17.28
N VAL A 13 -17.09 -5.57 -17.11
CA VAL A 13 -16.97 -4.27 -16.45
C VAL A 13 -16.58 -4.43 -14.98
N SER A 14 -17.14 -5.43 -14.28
CA SER A 14 -16.81 -5.64 -12.87
C SER A 14 -15.38 -6.15 -12.66
N SER A 15 -14.76 -6.80 -13.65
CA SER A 15 -13.38 -7.28 -13.53
C SER A 15 -12.34 -6.17 -13.73
N ILE A 16 -12.71 -5.03 -14.31
CA ILE A 16 -11.81 -3.91 -14.54
C ILE A 16 -11.59 -3.07 -13.27
N SER A 17 -12.48 -3.19 -12.28
CA SER A 17 -12.46 -2.34 -11.09
C SER A 17 -11.45 -2.75 -10.01
N PHE A 18 -10.56 -3.72 -10.26
CA PHE A 18 -9.66 -4.26 -9.23
C PHE A 18 -8.24 -3.70 -9.23
N SER A 19 -7.83 -2.94 -10.19
CA SER A 19 -6.48 -2.36 -10.23
C SER A 19 -6.50 -0.97 -9.58
N GLN A 20 -6.68 -0.92 -8.27
CA GLN A 20 -6.80 0.34 -7.55
C GLN A 20 -5.65 0.54 -6.58
N ASN A 21 -5.11 1.74 -6.53
CA ASN A 21 -4.27 2.16 -5.42
C ASN A 21 -5.13 2.32 -4.18
N LEU A 22 -4.54 2.06 -3.01
CA LEU A 22 -5.25 2.21 -1.74
C LEU A 22 -5.55 3.67 -1.43
N CYS A 23 -4.72 4.60 -1.89
CA CYS A 23 -5.01 6.02 -1.78
C CYS A 23 -5.19 6.65 -3.16
N ASP A 24 -5.74 7.88 -3.18
CA ASP A 24 -6.11 8.57 -4.43
C ASP A 24 -4.91 9.11 -5.21
N GLU A 25 -3.74 9.17 -4.57
CA GLU A 25 -2.54 9.69 -5.19
C GLU A 25 -1.86 8.64 -6.08
N ASP A 26 -1.12 9.06 -7.10
CA ASP A 26 -0.36 8.18 -7.97
C ASP A 26 0.69 7.40 -7.18
N ILE A 27 1.41 8.09 -6.32
CA ILE A 27 2.36 7.47 -5.38
C ILE A 27 1.65 7.37 -4.04
N CYS A 28 1.56 6.17 -3.52
CA CYS A 28 0.85 5.88 -2.29
C CYS A 28 1.77 5.09 -1.36
N VAL A 29 1.98 5.59 -0.15
CA VAL A 29 2.77 4.89 0.87
C VAL A 29 1.82 4.39 1.95
N VAL A 30 1.84 3.09 2.18
CA VAL A 30 0.93 2.45 3.13
C VAL A 30 1.74 1.76 4.22
N GLU A 31 1.41 2.08 5.46
CA GLU A 31 1.92 1.34 6.61
C GLU A 31 0.89 0.31 7.04
N PHE A 32 1.29 -0.96 6.97
CA PHE A 32 0.48 -2.06 7.50
C PHE A 32 1.00 -2.43 8.88
N ASN A 33 0.16 -2.31 9.88
CA ASN A 33 0.52 -2.65 11.26
C ASN A 33 -0.65 -3.38 11.91
N ALA A 34 -0.50 -3.78 13.14
CA ALA A 34 -1.55 -4.43 13.91
C ALA A 34 -1.78 -3.64 15.19
N GLY A 35 -3.00 -3.69 15.72
CA GLY A 35 -3.35 -2.95 16.94
C GLY A 35 -2.44 -3.28 18.11
N PHE A 36 -2.05 -4.55 18.28
CA PHE A 36 -1.16 -4.97 19.38
C PHE A 36 0.26 -4.39 19.24
N ASN A 37 0.65 -3.89 18.07
CA ASN A 37 1.97 -3.33 17.82
C ASN A 37 1.89 -1.82 17.51
N LYS A 38 0.82 -1.16 17.89
CA LYS A 38 0.55 0.23 17.56
C LYS A 38 1.65 1.18 18.02
N GLN A 39 2.27 0.90 19.17
CA GLN A 39 3.35 1.74 19.70
C GLN A 39 4.58 1.76 18.80
N ASN A 40 4.73 0.81 17.90
CA ASN A 40 5.83 0.73 16.94
C ASN A 40 5.47 1.30 15.56
N SER A 41 4.29 1.91 15.41
CA SER A 41 3.95 2.64 14.19
C SER A 41 4.92 3.80 14.01
N VAL A 42 5.34 4.01 12.75
CA VAL A 42 6.28 5.08 12.48
C VAL A 42 5.59 6.44 12.64
N ASP A 43 6.27 7.39 13.27
CA ASP A 43 5.71 8.71 13.54
C ASP A 43 5.94 9.70 12.40
N TRP A 44 6.80 9.35 11.44
CA TRP A 44 7.20 10.24 10.35
C TRP A 44 6.41 10.03 9.06
N LEU A 45 5.43 9.11 9.04
CA LEU A 45 4.71 8.80 7.80
C LEU A 45 4.06 10.05 7.19
N GLY A 46 3.44 10.87 8.01
CA GLY A 46 2.81 12.11 7.57
C GLY A 46 3.78 13.20 7.13
N LYS A 47 5.08 12.99 7.32
CA LYS A 47 6.12 13.95 6.90
C LYS A 47 6.67 13.65 5.52
N LEU A 48 6.22 12.56 4.88
CA LEU A 48 6.63 12.25 3.52
C LEU A 48 6.02 13.26 2.54
N GLY A 49 6.80 13.66 1.55
CA GLY A 49 6.36 14.61 0.53
C GLY A 49 6.06 13.92 -0.79
N ASP A 50 5.19 14.54 -1.58
CA ASP A 50 4.87 14.16 -2.96
C ASP A 50 4.22 12.78 -3.09
N CYS A 51 3.46 12.37 -2.07
CA CYS A 51 2.76 11.09 -2.07
C CYS A 51 1.52 11.16 -1.18
N GLY A 52 0.59 10.25 -1.42
CA GLY A 52 -0.48 9.96 -0.47
C GLY A 52 0.03 9.01 0.60
N ILE A 53 -0.58 9.05 1.77
CA ILE A 53 -0.23 8.15 2.87
C ILE A 53 -1.48 7.47 3.40
N MET A 54 -1.31 6.24 3.90
CA MET A 54 -2.40 5.49 4.49
C MET A 54 -1.86 4.55 5.56
N ARG A 55 -2.63 4.36 6.62
CA ARG A 55 -2.32 3.37 7.65
C ARG A 55 -3.42 2.32 7.65
N VAL A 56 -3.02 1.06 7.64
CA VAL A 56 -3.96 -0.08 7.61
C VAL A 56 -3.66 -0.97 8.81
N ASP A 57 -4.70 -1.26 9.59
CA ASP A 57 -4.62 -2.27 10.65
C ASP A 57 -5.03 -3.61 10.02
N ILE A 58 -4.09 -4.53 9.95
CA ILE A 58 -4.32 -5.83 9.30
C ILE A 58 -5.29 -6.71 10.08
N GLN A 59 -5.52 -6.43 11.38
CA GLN A 59 -6.51 -7.15 12.16
C GLN A 59 -7.93 -6.71 11.80
N GLU A 60 -8.11 -5.45 11.41
CA GLU A 60 -9.39 -4.93 10.93
C GLU A 60 -9.61 -5.26 9.46
N TYR A 61 -8.54 -5.40 8.68
CA TYR A 61 -8.59 -5.64 7.24
C TYR A 61 -7.77 -6.87 6.86
N PRO A 62 -8.21 -8.07 7.30
CA PRO A 62 -7.45 -9.30 7.02
C PRO A 62 -7.34 -9.61 5.52
N ASP A 63 -8.29 -9.13 4.72
CA ASP A 63 -8.24 -9.32 3.27
C ASP A 63 -7.06 -8.56 2.66
N LEU A 64 -6.75 -7.38 3.18
CA LEU A 64 -5.60 -6.59 2.71
C LEU A 64 -4.29 -7.23 3.14
N GLN A 65 -4.23 -7.79 4.35
CA GLN A 65 -3.07 -8.55 4.81
C GLN A 65 -2.75 -9.68 3.83
N LYS A 66 -3.78 -10.42 3.42
CA LYS A 66 -3.64 -11.56 2.52
C LYS A 66 -3.26 -11.10 1.10
N LYS A 67 -3.94 -10.07 0.62
CA LYS A 67 -3.72 -9.54 -0.73
C LYS A 67 -2.28 -9.06 -0.93
N TYR A 68 -1.74 -8.35 0.05
CA TYR A 68 -0.39 -7.78 -0.03
C TYR A 68 0.66 -8.64 0.66
N LYS A 69 0.27 -9.80 1.15
CA LYS A 69 1.19 -10.79 1.78
C LYS A 69 2.00 -10.16 2.91
N ILE A 70 1.29 -9.53 3.85
CA ILE A 70 1.93 -8.91 5.00
C ILE A 70 2.22 -10.00 6.03
N VAL A 71 3.50 -10.30 6.26
CA VAL A 71 3.94 -11.36 7.17
C VAL A 71 4.59 -10.80 8.44
N VAL A 72 5.10 -9.58 8.39
CA VAL A 72 5.67 -8.90 9.56
C VAL A 72 5.03 -7.53 9.70
N VAL A 73 4.99 -6.99 10.91
CA VAL A 73 4.43 -5.66 11.16
C VAL A 73 5.40 -4.84 12.01
N PRO A 74 5.52 -3.54 11.73
CA PRO A 74 4.94 -2.87 10.57
C PRO A 74 5.65 -3.22 9.26
N THR A 75 4.91 -3.14 8.17
CA THR A 75 5.45 -3.20 6.80
C THR A 75 5.00 -1.95 6.08
N ILE A 76 5.93 -1.25 5.44
CA ILE A 76 5.63 -0.06 4.66
C ILE A 76 5.85 -0.40 3.20
N ILE A 77 4.84 -0.16 2.37
CA ILE A 77 4.92 -0.42 0.94
C ILE A 77 4.72 0.90 0.19
N VAL A 78 5.62 1.17 -0.74
CA VAL A 78 5.49 2.29 -1.67
C VAL A 78 4.88 1.75 -2.96
N PHE A 79 3.75 2.33 -3.34
CA PHE A 79 3.02 1.97 -4.56
C PHE A 79 3.11 3.11 -5.57
N ASN A 80 3.21 2.75 -6.82
CA ASN A 80 3.02 3.66 -7.96
C ASN A 80 2.25 2.89 -9.03
N GLY A 81 0.96 2.68 -8.77
CA GLY A 81 0.13 1.76 -9.55
C GLY A 81 0.34 0.30 -9.16
N LYS A 82 1.55 -0.06 -8.80
CA LYS A 82 1.94 -1.38 -8.32
C LYS A 82 2.95 -1.21 -7.20
N GLU A 83 3.27 -2.29 -6.51
CA GLU A 83 4.30 -2.26 -5.47
C GLU A 83 5.66 -1.95 -6.08
N VAL A 84 6.32 -0.91 -5.58
CA VAL A 84 7.64 -0.48 -6.02
C VAL A 84 8.70 -0.95 -5.05
N GLU A 85 8.48 -0.72 -3.75
CA GLU A 85 9.45 -1.06 -2.70
C GLU A 85 8.70 -1.42 -1.44
N ARG A 86 9.28 -2.31 -0.65
CA ARG A 86 8.70 -2.79 0.59
C ARG A 86 9.76 -2.72 1.69
N PHE A 87 9.41 -2.10 2.81
CA PHE A 87 10.24 -2.00 4.00
C PHE A 87 9.58 -2.82 5.10
N GLN A 88 10.27 -3.83 5.61
CA GLN A 88 9.73 -4.72 6.62
C GLN A 88 10.42 -4.49 7.95
N ALA A 89 9.66 -4.65 9.03
CA ALA A 89 10.16 -4.54 10.39
C ALA A 89 11.16 -5.66 10.69
N ASN A 90 11.96 -5.42 11.72
CA ASN A 90 12.88 -6.42 12.25
C ASN A 90 12.13 -7.44 13.13
N ILE A 91 12.84 -8.40 13.72
CA ILE A 91 12.24 -9.44 14.55
C ILE A 91 11.61 -8.88 15.83
N MET A 92 11.95 -7.67 16.22
CA MET A 92 11.34 -6.98 17.38
C MET A 92 10.08 -6.22 16.99
N MET A 93 9.60 -6.39 15.76
CA MET A 93 8.43 -5.68 15.22
C MET A 93 8.62 -4.15 15.23
N ALA A 94 9.85 -3.71 15.01
CA ALA A 94 10.19 -2.28 14.91
C ALA A 94 10.76 -1.96 13.54
N MET A 95 10.35 -0.83 12.98
CA MET A 95 10.80 -0.39 11.66
C MET A 95 12.17 0.27 11.76
N GLU A 96 13.15 -0.27 11.05
CA GLU A 96 14.49 0.31 10.98
C GLU A 96 14.63 1.32 9.84
N ALA A 97 13.81 1.21 8.80
CA ALA A 97 13.80 2.19 7.72
C ALA A 97 13.41 3.56 8.25
N THR A 98 14.05 4.59 7.72
CA THR A 98 13.81 5.96 8.15
C THR A 98 12.94 6.69 7.12
N ARG A 99 12.43 7.88 7.50
CA ARG A 99 11.71 8.75 6.57
C ARG A 99 12.54 9.00 5.31
N LYS A 100 13.84 9.21 5.48
CA LYS A 100 14.75 9.46 4.35
C LYS A 100 14.82 8.27 3.39
N ASP A 101 14.85 7.04 3.92
CA ASP A 101 14.89 5.84 3.10
C ASP A 101 13.66 5.74 2.21
N VAL A 102 12.49 6.00 2.78
CA VAL A 102 11.22 5.93 2.05
C VAL A 102 11.10 7.12 1.08
N GLN A 103 11.48 8.32 1.54
CA GLN A 103 11.43 9.50 0.69
C GLN A 103 12.33 9.36 -0.55
N ASN A 104 13.48 8.71 -0.39
CA ASN A 104 14.38 8.46 -1.51
C ASN A 104 13.72 7.61 -2.60
N VAL A 105 12.93 6.61 -2.22
CA VAL A 105 12.18 5.80 -3.19
C VAL A 105 11.16 6.66 -3.95
N ILE A 106 10.45 7.51 -3.23
CA ILE A 106 9.47 8.43 -3.84
C ILE A 106 10.18 9.35 -4.82
N ASP A 107 11.31 9.93 -4.42
CA ASP A 107 12.08 10.84 -5.25
C ASP A 107 12.61 10.15 -6.51
N GLU A 108 13.04 8.91 -6.40
CA GLU A 108 13.48 8.11 -7.54
C GLU A 108 12.34 7.86 -8.53
N ILE A 109 11.14 7.59 -8.05
CA ILE A 109 9.96 7.44 -8.90
C ILE A 109 9.70 8.73 -9.67
N LEU A 110 9.72 9.86 -8.97
CA LEU A 110 9.48 11.17 -9.58
C LEU A 110 10.54 11.50 -10.63
N MET A 111 11.80 11.18 -10.37
CA MET A 111 12.88 11.42 -11.31
C MET A 111 12.77 10.54 -12.55
N SER A 112 12.28 9.32 -12.42
CA SER A 112 12.16 8.40 -13.55
C SER A 112 11.04 8.78 -14.51
N ASP A 113 10.10 9.62 -14.06
CA ASP A 113 8.97 10.07 -14.87
C ASP A 113 9.32 11.28 -15.77
N PHE A 114 10.54 11.78 -15.65
CA PHE A 114 11.03 12.87 -16.52
C PHE A 114 11.91 12.30 -17.66
#